data_d7d1f557b83e0737e3f22e11e746ac74
#
_entry.id   d7d1f557b83e0737e3f22e11e746ac74
#
_cell.length_a   1.000
_cell.length_b   1.000
_cell.length_c   1.000
_cell.angle_alpha   90.00
_cell.angle_beta   90.00
_cell.angle_gamma   90.00
#
_symmetry.space_group_name_H-M   'P 1'
#
loop_
_entity.id
_entity.type
_entity.pdbx_description
1 polymer ?
#
loop_
_entity_poly.entity_id
_entity_poly.type
_entity_poly.pdbx_seq_one_letter_code
_entity_poly.pdbx_strand_id
1 'polypeptide(L)'
;MTETLSANNTPKDQHADSNQQPQKEKQKTIKLIIKRQDNQDSKPYDEAFEIPYKDNMNVIACLMEIRRNPVNAEGKKTTPVIWDMNCLEEVCGACSMVINGRARQSCSAIVDQLEQPIRLEPMSTFPVIRDLQVDRTRMFDNLKR
;
A
#
# COMPACT_ATOMS: atom_id res chain seq x y z
N MET A 1 55.16 17.07 -55.01
CA MET A 1 55.33 15.71 -55.50
C MET A 1 54.71 14.79 -54.51
N THR A 2 53.64 14.18 -54.98
CA THR A 2 53.10 12.84 -54.75
C THR A 2 52.51 12.59 -53.36
N GLU A 3 51.18 12.59 -53.22
CA GLU A 3 50.24 11.47 -53.42
C GLU A 3 50.55 10.32 -52.51
N THR A 4 49.58 9.81 -51.74
CA THR A 4 48.45 8.98 -52.10
C THR A 4 47.59 8.71 -50.83
N LEU A 5 46.35 8.94 -50.87
CA LEU A 5 45.17 8.06 -50.99
C LEU A 5 45.11 6.83 -50.05
N SER A 6 43.98 6.81 -49.34
CA SER A 6 43.06 5.69 -49.21
C SER A 6 43.24 4.71 -48.08
N ALA A 7 42.29 4.63 -47.19
CA ALA A 7 41.33 3.51 -47.19
C ALA A 7 40.31 3.67 -46.07
N ASN A 8 39.04 3.70 -46.47
CA ASN A 8 37.87 3.45 -45.66
C ASN A 8 37.99 2.12 -44.93
N ASN A 9 37.76 2.15 -43.63
CA ASN A 9 37.37 0.93 -42.93
C ASN A 9 36.22 1.20 -41.99
N THR A 10 35.03 0.90 -42.48
CA THR A 10 33.81 0.88 -41.73
C THR A 10 33.75 -0.40 -40.90
N PRO A 11 33.57 -0.35 -39.60
CA PRO A 11 33.22 -1.53 -38.84
C PRO A 11 31.69 -1.78 -38.96
N LYS A 12 31.37 -2.96 -39.36
CA LYS A 12 30.03 -3.53 -39.48
C LYS A 12 29.34 -3.54 -38.14
N ASP A 13 28.13 -2.96 -38.12
CA ASP A 13 27.16 -3.16 -37.09
C ASP A 13 26.85 -4.65 -36.91
N GLN A 14 27.21 -5.18 -35.76
CA GLN A 14 26.69 -6.46 -35.30
C GLN A 14 25.64 -6.18 -34.24
N HIS A 15 24.38 -6.06 -34.66
CA HIS A 15 23.22 -6.23 -33.80
C HIS A 15 23.24 -7.64 -33.23
N ALA A 16 23.68 -7.77 -31.99
CA ALA A 16 23.41 -8.96 -31.20
C ALA A 16 22.06 -8.74 -30.49
N ASP A 17 21.03 -9.33 -31.07
CA ASP A 17 19.75 -9.54 -30.40
C ASP A 17 19.95 -10.37 -29.14
N SER A 18 20.13 -9.74 -28.00
CA SER A 18 19.97 -10.39 -26.71
C SER A 18 18.51 -10.26 -26.26
N ASN A 19 17.69 -11.14 -26.74
CA ASN A 19 16.35 -11.44 -26.22
C ASN A 19 16.50 -12.05 -24.83
N GLN A 20 16.79 -11.22 -23.83
CA GLN A 20 16.69 -11.60 -22.43
C GLN A 20 15.25 -11.36 -21.99
N GLN A 21 14.46 -12.42 -22.01
CA GLN A 21 13.20 -12.48 -21.30
C GLN A 21 13.47 -12.14 -19.82
N PRO A 22 12.74 -11.18 -19.21
CA PRO A 22 12.91 -10.92 -17.80
C PRO A 22 12.46 -12.15 -17.01
N GLN A 23 13.42 -12.82 -16.37
CA GLN A 23 13.13 -13.82 -15.36
C GLN A 23 12.24 -13.15 -14.31
N LYS A 24 11.02 -13.67 -14.11
CA LYS A 24 10.14 -13.29 -13.01
C LYS A 24 10.85 -13.66 -11.70
N GLU A 25 11.67 -12.75 -11.17
CA GLU A 25 12.07 -12.79 -9.78
C GLU A 25 10.78 -12.85 -8.95
N LYS A 26 10.72 -13.76 -7.97
CA LYS A 26 9.61 -13.82 -7.01
C LYS A 26 9.56 -12.50 -6.26
N GLN A 27 8.75 -11.57 -6.75
CA GLN A 27 8.60 -10.25 -6.17
C GLN A 27 8.09 -10.45 -4.74
N LYS A 28 8.83 -9.94 -3.76
CA LYS A 28 8.42 -9.96 -2.35
C LYS A 28 7.06 -9.28 -2.24
N THR A 29 6.10 -9.90 -1.57
CA THR A 29 4.75 -9.36 -1.40
C THR A 29 4.44 -9.10 0.06
N ILE A 30 3.52 -8.16 0.31
CA ILE A 30 2.98 -7.84 1.63
C ILE A 30 1.57 -8.41 1.69
N LYS A 31 1.30 -9.18 2.74
CA LYS A 31 -0.04 -9.73 3.02
C LYS A 31 -0.73 -8.90 4.09
N LEU A 32 -1.94 -8.43 3.76
CA LEU A 32 -2.79 -7.69 4.69
C LEU A 32 -4.13 -8.41 4.86
N ILE A 33 -4.67 -8.37 6.07
CA ILE A 33 -6.05 -8.75 6.38
C ILE A 33 -6.72 -7.51 6.93
N ILE A 34 -7.75 -7.02 6.25
CA ILE A 34 -8.45 -5.79 6.60
C ILE A 34 -9.85 -6.13 7.04
N LYS A 35 -10.23 -5.66 8.23
CA LYS A 35 -11.60 -5.73 8.70
C LYS A 35 -12.43 -4.71 7.94
N ARG A 36 -13.31 -5.20 7.10
CA ARG A 36 -14.20 -4.41 6.24
C ARG A 36 -15.59 -4.30 6.87
N GLN A 37 -16.22 -3.17 6.65
CA GLN A 37 -17.61 -2.94 7.03
C GLN A 37 -18.22 -1.86 6.13
N ASP A 38 -19.32 -2.13 5.46
CA ASP A 38 -19.87 -1.21 4.46
C ASP A 38 -20.56 0.01 5.07
N ASN A 39 -21.16 -0.14 6.26
CA ASN A 39 -21.81 0.92 7.04
C ASN A 39 -21.95 0.47 8.50
N GLN A 40 -22.51 1.33 9.36
CA GLN A 40 -22.67 1.07 10.79
C GLN A 40 -23.52 -0.17 11.10
N ASP A 41 -24.50 -0.48 10.26
CA ASP A 41 -25.47 -1.55 10.48
C ASP A 41 -25.06 -2.88 9.83
N SER A 42 -24.06 -2.85 8.94
CA SER A 42 -23.58 -4.04 8.24
C SER A 42 -22.69 -4.89 9.14
N LYS A 43 -22.69 -6.20 8.93
CA LYS A 43 -21.78 -7.10 9.63
C LYS A 43 -20.36 -6.92 9.11
N PRO A 44 -19.37 -6.81 10.02
CA PRO A 44 -17.96 -6.77 9.60
C PRO A 44 -17.52 -8.11 9.02
N TYR A 45 -16.60 -8.06 8.07
CA TYR A 45 -15.95 -9.23 7.46
C TYR A 45 -14.46 -8.95 7.24
N ASP A 46 -13.67 -10.00 7.16
CA ASP A 46 -12.24 -9.90 6.87
C ASP A 46 -12.01 -10.07 5.37
N GLU A 47 -11.20 -9.19 4.78
CA GLU A 47 -10.77 -9.28 3.39
C GLU A 47 -9.25 -9.27 3.31
N ALA A 48 -8.69 -10.25 2.59
CA ALA A 48 -7.26 -10.39 2.41
C ALA A 48 -6.79 -9.68 1.15
N PHE A 49 -5.64 -9.00 1.24
CA PHE A 49 -4.98 -8.33 0.12
C PHE A 49 -3.51 -8.78 0.05
N GLU A 50 -3.02 -8.87 -1.16
CA GLU A 50 -1.60 -9.12 -1.43
C GLU A 50 -1.09 -8.06 -2.39
N ILE A 51 -0.11 -7.29 -1.97
CA ILE A 51 0.45 -6.16 -2.72
C ILE A 51 1.95 -6.30 -2.90
N PRO A 52 2.54 -5.76 -3.98
CA PRO A 52 3.97 -5.79 -4.17
C PRO A 52 4.68 -4.99 -3.08
N TYR A 53 5.75 -5.58 -2.53
CA TYR A 53 6.61 -4.91 -1.58
C TYR A 53 7.48 -3.85 -2.27
N LYS A 54 7.64 -2.71 -1.61
CA LYS A 54 8.63 -1.68 -1.93
C LYS A 54 9.35 -1.29 -0.64
N ASP A 55 10.60 -0.90 -0.74
CA ASP A 55 11.38 -0.51 0.44
C ASP A 55 10.77 0.68 1.18
N ASN A 56 10.85 0.64 2.51
CA ASN A 56 10.35 1.68 3.41
C ASN A 56 8.84 1.98 3.32
N MET A 57 8.03 1.02 2.88
CA MET A 57 6.57 1.18 2.91
C MET A 57 6.06 1.27 4.35
N ASN A 58 5.11 2.17 4.57
CA ASN A 58 4.26 2.19 5.75
C ASN A 58 2.86 1.67 5.41
N VAL A 59 2.01 1.49 6.42
CA VAL A 59 0.65 0.98 6.23
C VAL A 59 -0.20 1.89 5.35
N ILE A 60 0.01 3.22 5.39
CA ILE A 60 -0.69 4.15 4.47
C ILE A 60 -0.33 3.86 3.01
N ALA A 61 0.96 3.65 2.71
CA ALA A 61 1.38 3.32 1.36
C ALA A 61 0.74 2.02 0.86
N CYS A 62 0.58 1.01 1.73
CA CYS A 62 -0.14 -0.21 1.42
C CYS A 62 -1.61 0.06 1.08
N LEU A 63 -2.31 0.85 1.90
CA LEU A 63 -3.71 1.21 1.66
C LEU A 63 -3.88 2.03 0.38
N MET A 64 -2.94 2.89 0.04
CA MET A 64 -2.94 3.63 -1.23
C MET A 64 -2.74 2.72 -2.45
N GLU A 65 -1.89 1.69 -2.37
CA GLU A 65 -1.75 0.70 -3.44
C GLU A 65 -3.04 -0.11 -3.63
N ILE A 66 -3.69 -0.55 -2.53
CA ILE A 66 -5.00 -1.22 -2.59
C ILE A 66 -6.05 -0.30 -3.21
N ARG A 67 -6.07 0.99 -2.85
CA ARG A 67 -7.00 1.97 -3.42
C ARG A 67 -6.79 2.17 -4.91
N ARG A 68 -5.55 2.17 -5.38
CA ARG A 68 -5.21 2.32 -6.81
C ARG A 68 -5.67 1.11 -7.61
N ASN A 69 -5.52 -0.09 -7.07
CA ASN A 69 -5.91 -1.34 -7.69
C ASN A 69 -6.63 -2.23 -6.66
N PRO A 70 -7.95 -2.04 -6.46
CA PRO A 70 -8.71 -2.75 -5.44
C PRO A 70 -9.03 -4.18 -5.88
N VAL A 71 -8.01 -5.03 -5.82
CA VAL A 71 -8.11 -6.47 -6.09
C VAL A 71 -7.65 -7.21 -4.83
N ASN A 72 -8.50 -8.11 -4.32
CA ASN A 72 -8.17 -8.89 -3.15
C ASN A 72 -7.19 -10.04 -3.45
N ALA A 73 -6.74 -10.76 -2.43
CA ALA A 73 -5.78 -11.86 -2.58
C ALA A 73 -6.28 -13.02 -3.45
N GLU A 74 -7.60 -13.13 -3.67
CA GLU A 74 -8.21 -14.12 -4.55
C GLU A 74 -8.26 -13.65 -6.02
N GLY A 75 -7.75 -12.44 -6.31
CA GLY A 75 -7.83 -11.84 -7.65
C GLY A 75 -9.19 -11.22 -7.99
N LYS A 76 -10.10 -11.12 -7.03
CA LYS A 76 -11.42 -10.53 -7.23
C LYS A 76 -11.36 -9.02 -7.03
N LYS A 77 -11.95 -8.28 -7.97
CA LYS A 77 -12.12 -6.82 -7.85
C LYS A 77 -13.12 -6.50 -6.73
N THR A 78 -12.73 -5.60 -5.83
CA THR A 78 -13.50 -5.18 -4.66
C THR A 78 -13.65 -3.66 -4.60
N THR A 79 -14.40 -3.16 -3.63
CA THR A 79 -14.47 -1.72 -3.37
C THR A 79 -13.21 -1.23 -2.68
N PRO A 80 -12.72 -0.01 -2.98
CA PRO A 80 -11.60 0.58 -2.26
C PRO A 80 -11.83 0.60 -0.76
N VAL A 81 -10.80 0.31 0.02
CA VAL A 81 -10.82 0.45 1.48
C VAL A 81 -10.93 1.92 1.85
N ILE A 82 -11.75 2.25 2.84
CA ILE A 82 -11.93 3.61 3.36
C ILE A 82 -11.20 3.77 4.70
N TRP A 83 -10.44 4.85 4.82
CA TRP A 83 -9.73 5.26 6.04
C TRP A 83 -9.55 6.77 6.09
N ASP A 84 -9.18 7.29 7.25
CA ASP A 84 -8.82 8.70 7.43
C ASP A 84 -7.32 8.91 7.38
N MET A 85 -6.88 10.00 6.75
CA MET A 85 -5.49 10.47 6.77
C MET A 85 -5.45 11.99 6.64
N ASN A 86 -4.40 12.63 7.17
CA ASN A 86 -4.21 14.06 7.04
C ASN A 86 -2.71 14.42 6.94
N CYS A 87 -2.00 14.61 8.07
CA CYS A 87 -0.62 15.13 8.05
C CYS A 87 0.41 14.15 7.49
N LEU A 88 0.24 12.84 7.69
CA LEU A 88 1.17 11.75 7.31
C LEU A 88 2.54 11.80 8.03
N GLU A 89 2.67 12.62 9.07
CA GLU A 89 3.90 12.93 9.80
C GLU A 89 3.78 12.61 11.31
N GLU A 90 2.90 11.67 11.68
CA GLU A 90 2.69 11.21 13.07
C GLU A 90 2.25 12.31 14.07
N VAL A 91 1.62 13.39 13.61
CA VAL A 91 1.21 14.52 14.43
C VAL A 91 -0.30 14.54 14.72
N CYS A 92 -1.14 14.42 13.67
CA CYS A 92 -2.57 14.72 13.78
C CYS A 92 -3.44 13.58 14.32
N GLY A 93 -2.96 12.34 14.31
CA GLY A 93 -3.71 11.15 14.75
C GLY A 93 -4.86 10.71 13.84
N ALA A 94 -5.14 11.41 12.72
CA ALA A 94 -6.24 11.06 11.83
C ALA A 94 -6.16 9.62 11.30
N CYS A 95 -4.98 9.13 11.00
CA CYS A 95 -4.72 7.80 10.47
C CYS A 95 -4.61 6.69 11.54
N SER A 96 -5.02 6.97 12.78
CA SER A 96 -4.97 5.95 13.86
C SER A 96 -5.97 4.83 13.60
N MET A 97 -5.47 3.62 13.68
CA MET A 97 -6.24 2.37 13.58
C MET A 97 -5.59 1.28 14.43
N VAL A 98 -6.22 0.13 14.53
CA VAL A 98 -5.61 -1.02 15.19
C VAL A 98 -4.80 -1.81 14.17
N ILE A 99 -3.50 -1.95 14.42
CA ILE A 99 -2.55 -2.68 13.58
C ILE A 99 -1.96 -3.82 14.40
N ASN A 100 -2.19 -5.06 13.99
CA ASN A 100 -1.79 -6.28 14.73
C ASN A 100 -2.18 -6.21 16.22
N GLY A 101 -3.43 -5.79 16.48
CA GLY A 101 -3.98 -5.70 17.83
C GLY A 101 -3.53 -4.48 18.66
N ARG A 102 -2.72 -3.57 18.10
CA ARG A 102 -2.27 -2.35 18.78
C ARG A 102 -2.78 -1.10 18.09
N ALA A 103 -3.40 -0.19 18.85
CA ALA A 103 -3.79 1.12 18.36
C ALA A 103 -2.54 1.97 18.11
N ARG A 104 -2.33 2.39 16.85
CA ARG A 104 -1.19 3.23 16.44
C ARG A 104 -1.50 3.98 15.15
N GLN A 105 -0.68 4.97 14.84
CA GLN A 105 -0.80 5.72 13.59
C GLN A 105 -0.23 4.91 12.43
N SER A 106 -1.00 4.77 11.37
CA SER A 106 -0.61 3.97 10.21
C SER A 106 0.46 4.65 9.33
N CYS A 107 0.61 5.97 9.44
CA CYS A 107 1.65 6.71 8.71
C CYS A 107 3.08 6.45 9.23
N SER A 108 3.24 6.08 10.52
CA SER A 108 4.53 5.71 11.11
C SER A 108 4.75 4.21 11.24
N ALA A 109 3.74 3.40 10.92
CA ALA A 109 3.82 1.95 10.99
C ALA A 109 4.55 1.37 9.77
N ILE A 110 5.87 1.18 9.89
CA ILE A 110 6.72 0.63 8.82
C ILE A 110 6.46 -0.87 8.67
N VAL A 111 6.23 -1.31 7.44
CA VAL A 111 5.87 -2.70 7.12
C VAL A 111 6.93 -3.70 7.54
N ASP A 112 8.22 -3.36 7.40
CA ASP A 112 9.32 -4.24 7.75
C ASP A 112 9.43 -4.53 9.26
N GLN A 113 8.76 -3.72 10.10
CA GLN A 113 8.69 -3.89 11.54
C GLN A 113 7.41 -4.60 12.01
N LEU A 114 6.57 -5.04 11.08
CA LEU A 114 5.28 -5.65 11.37
C LEU A 114 5.28 -7.13 11.00
N GLU A 115 4.72 -7.95 11.88
CA GLU A 115 4.46 -9.36 11.58
C GLU A 115 3.39 -9.48 10.49
N GLN A 116 3.59 -10.37 9.54
CA GLN A 116 2.65 -10.66 8.47
C GLN A 116 1.89 -11.96 8.75
N PRO A 117 0.62 -12.04 8.37
CA PRO A 117 -0.17 -11.01 7.69
C PRO A 117 -0.47 -9.81 8.59
N ILE A 118 -0.35 -8.59 8.04
CA ILE A 118 -0.65 -7.37 8.78
C ILE A 118 -2.17 -7.23 8.90
N ARG A 119 -2.68 -7.28 10.12
CA ARG A 119 -4.10 -7.14 10.40
C ARG A 119 -4.45 -5.68 10.70
N LEU A 120 -5.41 -5.13 9.95
CA LEU A 120 -5.90 -3.76 10.10
C LEU A 120 -7.36 -3.78 10.54
N GLU A 121 -7.67 -3.07 11.62
CA GLU A 121 -9.01 -2.95 12.17
C GLU A 121 -9.31 -1.49 12.54
N PRO A 122 -10.59 -1.05 12.52
CA PRO A 122 -10.96 0.27 13.00
C PRO A 122 -10.68 0.41 14.50
N MET A 123 -10.56 1.64 14.99
CA MET A 123 -10.46 1.93 16.42
C MET A 123 -11.72 1.46 17.16
N SER A 124 -11.62 0.47 18.03
CA SER A 124 -12.73 -0.25 18.67
C SER A 124 -13.61 0.61 19.59
N THR A 125 -13.09 1.74 20.07
CA THR A 125 -13.81 2.65 20.99
C THR A 125 -14.71 3.66 20.28
N PHE A 126 -14.68 3.68 18.94
CA PHE A 126 -15.46 4.61 18.12
C PHE A 126 -16.43 3.86 17.20
N PRO A 127 -17.61 4.43 16.94
CA PRO A 127 -18.51 3.85 15.93
C PRO A 127 -17.85 3.81 14.56
N VAL A 128 -17.97 2.71 13.85
CA VAL A 128 -17.45 2.58 12.48
C VAL A 128 -18.38 3.31 11.52
N ILE A 129 -17.82 4.18 10.69
CA ILE A 129 -18.55 4.78 9.57
C ILE A 129 -18.49 3.82 8.39
N ARG A 130 -17.26 3.43 7.99
CA ARG A 130 -17.02 2.45 6.94
C ARG A 130 -15.59 1.93 7.04
N ASP A 131 -15.39 0.65 6.91
CA ASP A 131 -14.09 -0.04 6.94
C ASP A 131 -13.23 0.39 8.15
N LEU A 132 -12.15 1.13 7.93
CA LEU A 132 -11.24 1.62 8.96
C LEU A 132 -11.58 3.05 9.45
N GLN A 133 -12.54 3.71 8.81
CA GLN A 133 -12.99 5.04 9.17
C GLN A 133 -13.98 4.98 10.34
N VAL A 134 -13.77 5.82 11.35
CA VAL A 134 -14.59 5.86 12.56
C VAL A 134 -15.10 7.28 12.86
N ASP A 135 -16.27 7.38 13.51
CA ASP A 135 -16.83 8.63 13.97
C ASP A 135 -16.13 9.11 15.25
N ARG A 136 -15.44 10.23 15.14
CA ARG A 136 -14.70 10.89 16.24
C ARG A 136 -15.39 12.10 16.81
N THR A 137 -16.65 12.38 16.44
CA THR A 137 -17.42 13.56 16.86
C THR A 137 -17.41 13.73 18.36
N ARG A 138 -17.55 12.62 19.12
CA ARG A 138 -17.51 12.63 20.60
C ARG A 138 -16.23 13.25 21.18
N MET A 139 -15.09 13.13 20.51
CA MET A 139 -13.83 13.76 20.97
C MET A 139 -13.95 15.27 20.90
N PHE A 140 -14.50 15.81 19.82
CA PHE A 140 -14.68 17.24 19.63
C PHE A 140 -15.73 17.83 20.57
N ASP A 141 -16.81 17.09 20.84
CA ASP A 141 -17.85 17.52 21.79
C ASP A 141 -17.30 17.64 23.22
N ASN A 142 -16.38 16.76 23.62
CA ASN A 142 -15.73 16.85 24.92
C ASN A 142 -14.76 18.03 25.04
N LEU A 143 -14.22 18.54 23.92
CA LEU A 143 -13.34 19.71 23.91
C LEU A 143 -14.09 21.06 23.99
N LYS A 144 -15.41 21.06 23.79
CA LYS A 144 -16.26 22.26 23.84
C LYS A 144 -16.72 22.65 25.25
N ARG A 145 -16.32 21.90 26.28
CA ARG A 145 -16.74 22.10 27.69
C ARG A 145 -15.78 23.00 28.46
#